data_d93e61b5a83c8f85222139aa6e6c9c27
#
_entry.id   d93e61b5a83c8f85222139aa6e6c9c27
#
_cell.length_a   1.000
_cell.length_b   1.000
_cell.length_c   1.000
_cell.angle_alpha   90.00
_cell.angle_beta   90.00
_cell.angle_gamma   90.00
#
_symmetry.space_group_name_H-M   'P 1'
#
loop_
_entity.id
_entity.type
_entity.pdbx_description
1 polymer ?
#
loop_
_entity_poly.entity_id
_entity_poly.type
_entity_poly.pdbx_seq_one_letter_code
_entity_poly.pdbx_strand_id
1 'polypeptide(L)'
;MNPRLKQGDAILAMKIAEHNLTKYERLTDSAVVMNLRCLLHFTGDMHCPTHSYVPGPRCHWPCKLNGKKIKSFHYAYDIMPALLHPNKSCVEIATEIDNASKSEIKRIQKGSLDEWVHDIVSKNAIIYEWNPHNTPVLAENTVELSRELVNLEMRNAGYRLAYLLNRYFNHK
;
A
#
# COMPACT_ATOMS: atom_id res chain seq x y z
N MET A 1 7.98 -8.41 -17.35
CA MET A 1 6.92 -8.79 -16.39
C MET A 1 7.21 -10.19 -15.89
N ASN A 2 7.27 -10.39 -14.57
CA ASN A 2 7.29 -11.75 -14.02
C ASN A 2 5.96 -12.46 -14.38
N PRO A 3 6.01 -13.73 -14.75
CA PRO A 3 4.78 -14.48 -14.99
C PRO A 3 3.95 -14.49 -13.71
N ARG A 4 2.64 -14.26 -13.82
CA ARG A 4 1.72 -14.34 -12.69
C ARG A 4 1.81 -15.70 -12.03
N LEU A 5 1.74 -15.72 -10.69
CA LEU A 5 1.70 -16.97 -9.94
C LEU A 5 0.48 -17.79 -10.37
N LYS A 6 0.64 -19.12 -10.50
CA LYS A 6 -0.49 -20.02 -10.83
C LYS A 6 -1.62 -19.95 -9.80
N GLN A 7 -1.30 -19.63 -8.55
CA GLN A 7 -2.26 -19.46 -7.45
C GLN A 7 -3.00 -18.11 -7.46
N GLY A 8 -2.64 -17.21 -8.39
CA GLY A 8 -3.12 -15.85 -8.41
C GLY A 8 -2.23 -14.89 -7.61
N ASP A 9 -2.59 -13.64 -7.64
CA ASP A 9 -1.91 -12.55 -6.95
C ASP A 9 -2.94 -11.51 -6.46
N ALA A 10 -2.52 -10.55 -5.63
CA ALA A 10 -3.38 -9.52 -5.09
C ALA A 10 -4.06 -8.68 -6.18
N ILE A 11 -3.37 -8.39 -7.29
CA ILE A 11 -3.93 -7.60 -8.40
C ILE A 11 -5.03 -8.36 -9.11
N LEU A 12 -4.86 -9.67 -9.33
CA LEU A 12 -5.91 -10.52 -9.88
C LEU A 12 -7.12 -10.57 -8.94
N ALA A 13 -6.89 -10.73 -7.63
CA ALA A 13 -7.95 -10.75 -6.64
C ALA A 13 -8.72 -9.40 -6.62
N MET A 14 -8.02 -8.28 -6.67
CA MET A 14 -8.64 -6.96 -6.77
C MET A 14 -9.45 -6.80 -8.06
N LYS A 15 -8.95 -7.22 -9.20
CA LYS A 15 -9.68 -7.17 -10.49
C LYS A 15 -10.96 -8.00 -10.45
N ILE A 16 -10.92 -9.17 -9.80
CA ILE A 16 -12.11 -10.01 -9.58
C ILE A 16 -13.10 -9.28 -8.65
N ALA A 17 -12.63 -8.70 -7.56
CA ALA A 17 -13.45 -7.94 -6.64
C ALA A 17 -14.11 -6.72 -7.32
N GLU A 18 -13.34 -5.95 -8.13
CA GLU A 18 -13.88 -4.86 -8.93
C GLU A 18 -14.99 -5.34 -9.88
N HIS A 19 -14.74 -6.42 -10.62
CA HIS A 19 -15.72 -7.00 -11.54
C HIS A 19 -17.00 -7.43 -10.80
N ASN A 20 -16.88 -8.07 -9.66
CA ASN A 20 -18.00 -8.51 -8.85
C ASN A 20 -18.82 -7.30 -8.35
N LEU A 21 -18.15 -6.27 -7.83
CA LEU A 21 -18.80 -5.09 -7.27
C LEU A 21 -19.49 -4.21 -8.31
N THR A 22 -19.18 -4.33 -9.61
CA THR A 22 -19.99 -3.68 -10.66
C THR A 22 -21.44 -4.20 -10.70
N LYS A 23 -21.72 -5.32 -10.05
CA LYS A 23 -23.02 -6.00 -10.01
C LYS A 23 -23.40 -6.33 -8.56
N TYR A 24 -22.98 -5.50 -7.60
CA TYR A 24 -23.11 -5.80 -6.17
C TYR A 24 -24.55 -6.08 -5.75
N GLU A 25 -25.55 -5.45 -6.37
CA GLU A 25 -26.99 -5.67 -6.11
C GLU A 25 -27.45 -7.12 -6.39
N ARG A 26 -26.67 -7.89 -7.18
CA ARG A 26 -26.93 -9.29 -7.50
C ARG A 26 -26.16 -10.27 -6.62
N LEU A 27 -25.35 -9.75 -5.73
CA LEU A 27 -24.53 -10.55 -4.81
C LEU A 27 -25.26 -10.73 -3.47
N THR A 28 -24.89 -11.77 -2.75
CA THR A 28 -25.25 -11.89 -1.32
C THR A 28 -24.43 -10.88 -0.50
N ASP A 29 -24.94 -10.46 0.65
CA ASP A 29 -24.24 -9.54 1.56
C ASP A 29 -22.84 -10.06 1.92
N SER A 30 -22.70 -11.37 2.17
CA SER A 30 -21.41 -11.99 2.46
C SER A 30 -20.44 -11.88 1.29
N ALA A 31 -20.91 -12.01 0.06
CA ALA A 31 -20.08 -11.85 -1.14
C ALA A 31 -19.68 -10.37 -1.33
N VAL A 32 -20.59 -9.40 -1.10
CA VAL A 32 -20.25 -7.98 -1.13
C VAL A 32 -19.17 -7.67 -0.09
N VAL A 33 -19.36 -8.10 1.16
CA VAL A 33 -18.39 -7.90 2.24
C VAL A 33 -17.02 -8.51 1.91
N MET A 34 -16.99 -9.70 1.33
CA MET A 34 -15.72 -10.36 0.94
C MET A 34 -14.97 -9.54 -0.13
N ASN A 35 -15.67 -9.07 -1.16
CA ASN A 35 -15.05 -8.24 -2.22
C ASN A 35 -14.60 -6.89 -1.69
N LEU A 36 -15.36 -6.26 -0.78
CA LEU A 36 -14.96 -5.02 -0.10
C LEU A 36 -13.70 -5.22 0.74
N ARG A 37 -13.65 -6.30 1.54
CA ARG A 37 -12.44 -6.64 2.33
C ARG A 37 -11.22 -6.86 1.44
N CYS A 38 -11.40 -7.50 0.28
CA CYS A 38 -10.35 -7.68 -0.71
C CYS A 38 -9.80 -6.33 -1.20
N LEU A 39 -10.68 -5.39 -1.59
CA LEU A 39 -10.26 -4.06 -2.04
C LEU A 39 -9.59 -3.27 -0.92
N LEU A 40 -10.17 -3.23 0.28
CA LEU A 40 -9.62 -2.54 1.44
C LEU A 40 -8.22 -3.03 1.78
N HIS A 41 -8.08 -4.34 1.94
CA HIS A 41 -6.82 -4.97 2.34
C HIS A 41 -5.73 -4.75 1.30
N PHE A 42 -5.97 -5.16 0.06
CA PHE A 42 -4.94 -5.11 -0.96
C PHE A 42 -4.64 -3.69 -1.47
N THR A 43 -5.57 -2.74 -1.36
CA THR A 43 -5.24 -1.33 -1.63
C THR A 43 -4.25 -0.81 -0.58
N GLY A 44 -4.42 -1.15 0.69
CA GLY A 44 -3.45 -0.82 1.73
C GLY A 44 -2.11 -1.50 1.49
N ASP A 45 -2.13 -2.81 1.34
CA ASP A 45 -0.93 -3.63 1.16
C ASP A 45 -0.06 -3.20 -0.03
N MET A 46 -0.66 -2.96 -1.19
CA MET A 46 0.12 -2.59 -2.37
C MET A 46 0.85 -1.26 -2.22
N HIS A 47 0.38 -0.37 -1.31
CA HIS A 47 1.03 0.90 -1.03
C HIS A 47 2.07 0.80 0.09
N CYS A 48 2.16 -0.33 0.81
CA CYS A 48 3.27 -0.56 1.74
C CYS A 48 4.56 -0.82 0.95
N PRO A 49 5.65 -0.07 1.20
CA PRO A 49 6.86 -0.15 0.38
C PRO A 49 7.46 -1.55 0.23
N THR A 50 7.33 -2.41 1.24
CA THR A 50 7.87 -3.77 1.20
C THR A 50 6.90 -4.83 0.70
N HIS A 51 5.62 -4.50 0.48
CA HIS A 51 4.62 -5.40 -0.10
C HIS A 51 4.65 -5.36 -1.63
N SER A 52 5.11 -4.26 -2.22
CA SER A 52 5.30 -4.14 -3.65
C SER A 52 6.57 -4.87 -4.06
N TYR A 53 6.46 -5.90 -4.89
CA TYR A 53 7.61 -6.67 -5.33
C TYR A 53 8.46 -5.86 -6.31
N VAL A 54 9.67 -5.53 -5.87
CA VAL A 54 10.75 -5.11 -6.76
C VAL A 54 11.52 -6.35 -7.16
N PRO A 55 11.79 -6.61 -8.46
CA PRO A 55 12.63 -7.72 -8.87
C PRO A 55 13.99 -7.63 -8.17
N GLY A 56 14.22 -8.52 -7.22
CA GLY A 56 15.38 -8.48 -6.35
C GLY A 56 15.23 -9.42 -5.17
N PRO A 57 16.14 -9.33 -4.22
CA PRO A 57 16.10 -10.17 -3.04
C PRO A 57 14.88 -9.89 -2.18
N ARG A 58 14.37 -10.95 -1.57
CA ARG A 58 13.19 -10.88 -0.67
C ARG A 58 13.49 -9.99 0.54
N CYS A 59 12.53 -9.15 0.93
CA CYS A 59 12.66 -8.22 2.07
C CYS A 59 12.51 -8.87 3.47
N HIS A 60 12.71 -10.18 3.57
CA HIS A 60 12.47 -10.93 4.82
C HIS A 60 13.73 -11.24 5.63
N TRP A 61 14.81 -10.48 5.47
CA TRP A 61 16.00 -10.66 6.31
C TRP A 61 15.82 -10.00 7.68
N PRO A 62 16.29 -10.64 8.77
CA PRO A 62 16.25 -10.05 10.11
C PRO A 62 17.22 -8.87 10.19
N CYS A 63 16.83 -7.82 10.90
CA CYS A 63 17.65 -6.62 11.04
C CYS A 63 17.42 -5.91 12.39
N LYS A 64 18.15 -4.81 12.59
CA LYS A 64 17.93 -3.89 13.72
C LYS A 64 17.42 -2.57 13.18
N LEU A 65 16.42 -2.00 13.84
CA LEU A 65 15.91 -0.65 13.62
C LEU A 65 15.99 0.11 14.94
N ASN A 66 16.62 1.28 14.95
CA ASN A 66 16.86 2.08 16.16
C ASN A 66 17.46 1.25 17.32
N GLY A 67 18.48 0.41 16.99
CA GLY A 67 19.17 -0.45 17.96
C GLY A 67 18.38 -1.69 18.41
N LYS A 68 17.10 -1.81 18.11
CA LYS A 68 16.23 -2.94 18.49
C LYS A 68 16.16 -3.98 17.37
N LYS A 69 16.29 -5.26 17.76
CA LYS A 69 16.07 -6.38 16.82
C LYS A 69 14.60 -6.41 16.38
N ILE A 70 14.39 -6.52 15.06
CA ILE A 70 13.08 -6.74 14.46
C ILE A 70 13.13 -7.99 13.59
N LYS A 71 11.97 -8.62 13.39
CA LYS A 71 11.90 -9.93 12.71
C LYS A 71 12.34 -9.88 11.24
N SER A 72 12.12 -8.74 10.55
CA SER A 72 12.53 -8.59 9.16
C SER A 72 12.49 -7.13 8.71
N PHE A 73 13.17 -6.82 7.61
CA PHE A 73 13.08 -5.55 6.90
C PHE A 73 11.63 -5.29 6.42
N HIS A 74 10.93 -6.33 5.96
CA HIS A 74 9.51 -6.26 5.67
C HIS A 74 8.71 -5.70 6.86
N TYR A 75 8.88 -6.30 8.03
CA TYR A 75 8.19 -5.86 9.25
C TYR A 75 8.54 -4.43 9.68
N ALA A 76 9.72 -3.93 9.34
CA ALA A 76 10.07 -2.54 9.59
C ALA A 76 9.06 -1.58 8.94
N TYR A 77 8.65 -1.89 7.72
CA TYR A 77 7.69 -1.07 6.98
C TYR A 77 6.23 -1.34 7.36
N ASP A 78 5.89 -2.52 7.85
CA ASP A 78 4.57 -2.79 8.44
C ASP A 78 4.30 -1.88 9.66
N ILE A 79 5.32 -1.61 10.46
CA ILE A 79 5.21 -0.76 11.66
C ILE A 79 5.60 0.70 11.41
N MET A 80 6.09 1.04 10.22
CA MET A 80 6.61 2.39 9.92
C MET A 80 5.58 3.50 10.16
N PRO A 81 4.29 3.35 9.77
CA PRO A 81 3.28 4.37 10.10
C PRO A 81 3.19 4.68 11.59
N ALA A 82 3.24 3.66 12.46
CA ALA A 82 3.20 3.85 13.90
C ALA A 82 4.48 4.51 14.46
N LEU A 83 5.63 4.26 13.84
CA LEU A 83 6.89 4.91 14.22
C LEU A 83 6.94 6.38 13.79
N LEU A 84 6.35 6.71 12.65
CA LEU A 84 6.29 8.07 12.13
C LEU A 84 5.26 8.94 12.85
N HIS A 85 4.19 8.33 13.36
CA HIS A 85 3.07 9.02 14.00
C HIS A 85 2.79 8.44 15.41
N PRO A 86 3.75 8.51 16.33
CA PRO A 86 3.59 7.94 17.67
C PRO A 86 2.40 8.60 18.39
N ASN A 87 1.58 7.77 19.03
CA ASN A 87 0.42 8.20 19.82
C ASN A 87 -0.71 8.88 19.03
N LYS A 88 -0.71 8.84 17.69
CA LYS A 88 -1.81 9.35 16.87
C LYS A 88 -2.78 8.24 16.49
N SER A 89 -4.06 8.57 16.51
CA SER A 89 -5.11 7.73 15.94
C SER A 89 -5.05 7.73 14.40
N CYS A 90 -5.66 6.72 13.77
CA CYS A 90 -5.76 6.67 12.30
C CYS A 90 -6.45 7.91 11.71
N VAL A 91 -7.42 8.50 12.44
CA VAL A 91 -8.14 9.71 12.00
C VAL A 91 -7.21 10.93 12.02
N GLU A 92 -6.41 11.10 13.06
CA GLU A 92 -5.44 12.19 13.16
C GLU A 92 -4.38 12.07 12.06
N ILE A 93 -3.85 10.87 11.82
CA ILE A 93 -2.90 10.61 10.72
C ILE A 93 -3.55 10.96 9.38
N ALA A 94 -4.76 10.45 9.11
CA ALA A 94 -5.46 10.72 7.86
C ALA A 94 -5.67 12.22 7.65
N THR A 95 -6.09 12.96 8.68
CA THR A 95 -6.28 14.42 8.62
C THR A 95 -4.97 15.16 8.30
N GLU A 96 -3.85 14.69 8.87
CA GLU A 96 -2.53 15.31 8.67
C GLU A 96 -2.01 15.14 7.25
N ILE A 97 -2.21 13.94 6.67
CA ILE A 97 -1.70 13.62 5.33
C ILE A 97 -2.69 13.94 4.19
N ASP A 98 -3.95 14.27 4.50
CA ASP A 98 -4.98 14.65 3.53
C ASP A 98 -4.80 16.10 3.07
N ASN A 99 -3.75 16.32 2.29
CA ASN A 99 -3.31 17.66 1.86
C ASN A 99 -3.21 17.83 0.33
N ALA A 100 -3.70 16.87 -0.45
CA ALA A 100 -3.63 16.94 -1.90
C ALA A 100 -4.71 17.89 -2.48
N SER A 101 -4.32 18.70 -3.45
CA SER A 101 -5.24 19.51 -4.23
C SER A 101 -6.19 18.62 -5.08
N LYS A 102 -7.32 19.17 -5.49
CA LYS A 102 -8.28 18.47 -6.38
C LYS A 102 -7.62 17.97 -7.68
N SER A 103 -6.66 18.67 -8.21
CA SER A 103 -5.92 18.28 -9.42
C SER A 103 -4.98 17.10 -9.15
N GLU A 104 -4.32 17.09 -7.99
CA GLU A 104 -3.48 15.96 -7.56
C GLU A 104 -4.31 14.72 -7.28
N ILE A 105 -5.45 14.84 -6.60
CA ILE A 105 -6.38 13.71 -6.36
C ILE A 105 -6.79 13.07 -7.70
N LYS A 106 -7.19 13.88 -8.68
CA LYS A 106 -7.52 13.37 -10.03
C LYS A 106 -6.35 12.63 -10.68
N ARG A 107 -5.11 13.13 -10.51
CA ARG A 107 -3.90 12.48 -11.03
C ARG A 107 -3.62 11.16 -10.32
N ILE A 108 -3.75 11.11 -8.99
CA ILE A 108 -3.54 9.91 -8.16
C ILE A 108 -4.54 8.80 -8.55
N GLN A 109 -5.77 9.18 -8.79
CA GLN A 109 -6.87 8.26 -9.13
C GLN A 109 -6.86 7.80 -10.59
N LYS A 110 -6.11 8.50 -11.46
CA LYS A 110 -6.03 8.16 -12.88
C LYS A 110 -5.31 6.83 -13.09
N GLY A 111 -5.82 6.04 -14.03
CA GLY A 111 -5.20 4.78 -14.47
C GLY A 111 -5.93 3.53 -13.98
N SER A 112 -5.30 2.42 -14.21
CA SER A 112 -5.72 1.07 -13.84
C SER A 112 -4.95 0.55 -12.63
N LEU A 113 -5.39 -0.56 -12.04
CA LEU A 113 -4.64 -1.24 -10.97
C LEU A 113 -3.21 -1.59 -11.39
N ASP A 114 -3.00 -2.04 -12.62
CA ASP A 114 -1.65 -2.37 -13.12
C ASP A 114 -0.76 -1.13 -13.20
N GLU A 115 -1.30 0.00 -13.67
CA GLU A 115 -0.57 1.28 -13.74
C GLU A 115 -0.27 1.81 -12.33
N TRP A 116 -1.21 1.68 -11.38
CA TRP A 116 -0.97 2.07 -9.99
C TRP A 116 0.14 1.24 -9.34
N VAL A 117 0.13 -0.08 -9.55
CA VAL A 117 1.21 -0.95 -9.04
C VAL A 117 2.56 -0.58 -9.64
N HIS A 118 2.61 -0.31 -10.94
CA HIS A 118 3.85 0.12 -11.59
C HIS A 118 4.39 1.43 -11.01
N ASP A 119 3.52 2.42 -10.79
CA ASP A 119 3.86 3.70 -10.15
C ASP A 119 4.39 3.49 -8.71
N ILE A 120 3.70 2.67 -7.91
CA ILE A 120 4.08 2.34 -6.54
C ILE A 120 5.45 1.65 -6.49
N VAL A 121 5.62 0.59 -7.28
CA VAL A 121 6.88 -0.18 -7.31
C VAL A 121 8.06 0.71 -7.70
N SER A 122 7.88 1.60 -8.68
CA SER A 122 8.94 2.51 -9.11
C SER A 122 9.37 3.49 -8.02
N LYS A 123 8.44 3.99 -7.20
CA LYS A 123 8.75 4.89 -6.08
C LYS A 123 9.36 4.14 -4.90
N ASN A 124 8.80 2.97 -4.58
CA ASN A 124 9.19 2.20 -3.41
C ASN A 124 10.59 1.57 -3.55
N ALA A 125 11.12 1.47 -4.76
CA ALA A 125 12.48 0.96 -4.99
C ALA A 125 13.57 1.69 -4.17
N ILE A 126 13.37 2.98 -3.86
CA ILE A 126 14.32 3.81 -3.11
C ILE A 126 14.65 3.26 -1.72
N ILE A 127 13.74 2.50 -1.08
CA ILE A 127 13.99 1.95 0.26
C ILE A 127 15.17 0.96 0.27
N TYR A 128 15.45 0.31 -0.86
CA TYR A 128 16.56 -0.61 -1.02
C TYR A 128 17.88 0.11 -1.31
N GLU A 129 17.82 1.36 -1.76
CA GLU A 129 19.00 2.23 -1.85
C GLU A 129 19.41 2.72 -0.46
N TRP A 130 18.42 3.10 0.38
CA TRP A 130 18.67 3.51 1.76
C TRP A 130 19.15 2.35 2.65
N ASN A 131 18.65 1.14 2.39
CA ASN A 131 18.94 -0.05 3.16
C ASN A 131 19.22 -1.23 2.21
N PRO A 132 20.47 -1.37 1.73
CA PRO A 132 20.85 -2.45 0.83
C PRO A 132 20.50 -3.83 1.38
N HIS A 133 20.22 -4.75 0.48
CA HIS A 133 19.79 -6.11 0.81
C HIS A 133 20.72 -6.78 1.84
N ASN A 134 20.09 -7.47 2.79
CA ASN A 134 20.76 -8.12 3.92
C ASN A 134 21.52 -7.18 4.87
N THR A 135 21.27 -5.88 4.84
CA THR A 135 21.82 -4.97 5.84
C THR A 135 21.35 -5.40 7.24
N PRO A 136 22.28 -5.79 8.15
CA PRO A 136 21.90 -6.29 9.47
C PRO A 136 21.44 -5.18 10.43
N VAL A 137 21.81 -3.94 10.17
CA VAL A 137 21.44 -2.75 10.92
C VAL A 137 20.99 -1.70 9.93
N LEU A 138 19.72 -1.30 10.01
CA LEU A 138 19.20 -0.24 9.16
C LEU A 138 19.83 1.10 9.55
N ALA A 139 19.94 2.01 8.59
CA ALA A 139 20.48 3.34 8.83
C ALA A 139 19.74 4.03 9.98
N GLU A 140 20.47 4.78 10.81
CA GLU A 140 19.89 5.46 12.00
C GLU A 140 18.72 6.39 11.63
N ASN A 141 18.77 6.99 10.46
CA ASN A 141 17.75 7.88 9.95
C ASN A 141 16.70 7.19 9.05
N THR A 142 16.65 5.84 9.01
CA THR A 142 15.71 5.10 8.15
C THR A 142 14.25 5.55 8.36
N VAL A 143 13.84 5.77 9.61
CA VAL A 143 12.48 6.21 9.93
C VAL A 143 12.21 7.59 9.31
N GLU A 144 13.14 8.52 9.46
CA GLU A 144 12.98 9.87 8.91
C GLU A 144 13.02 9.89 7.38
N LEU A 145 13.94 9.15 6.76
CA LEU A 145 14.00 9.01 5.30
C LEU A 145 12.70 8.42 4.73
N SER A 146 12.05 7.54 5.49
CA SER A 146 10.80 6.89 5.06
C SER A 146 9.57 7.80 5.20
N ARG A 147 9.65 8.91 5.94
CA ARG A 147 8.50 9.75 6.30
C ARG A 147 7.69 10.21 5.08
N GLU A 148 8.35 10.89 4.14
CA GLU A 148 7.67 11.43 2.96
C GLU A 148 7.07 10.32 2.10
N LEU A 149 7.81 9.24 1.86
CA LEU A 149 7.36 8.13 1.04
C LEU A 149 6.16 7.42 1.68
N VAL A 150 6.24 7.07 2.96
CA VAL A 150 5.17 6.33 3.65
C VAL A 150 3.90 7.20 3.76
N ASN A 151 4.03 8.47 4.10
CA ASN A 151 2.88 9.39 4.14
C ASN A 151 2.26 9.58 2.76
N LEU A 152 3.08 9.71 1.70
CA LEU A 152 2.61 9.79 0.33
C LEU A 152 1.83 8.54 -0.07
N GLU A 153 2.37 7.37 0.21
CA GLU A 153 1.74 6.09 -0.17
C GLU A 153 0.45 5.84 0.64
N MET A 154 0.42 6.12 1.94
CA MET A 154 -0.82 6.05 2.75
C MET A 154 -1.90 6.99 2.20
N ARG A 155 -1.54 8.23 1.86
CA ARG A 155 -2.44 9.21 1.27
C ARG A 155 -2.99 8.73 -0.08
N ASN A 156 -2.11 8.23 -0.95
CA ASN A 156 -2.49 7.74 -2.27
C ASN A 156 -3.39 6.50 -2.17
N ALA A 157 -3.11 5.60 -1.21
CA ALA A 157 -3.98 4.46 -0.91
C ALA A 157 -5.40 4.91 -0.57
N GLY A 158 -5.53 5.91 0.31
CA GLY A 158 -6.83 6.48 0.69
C GLY A 158 -7.60 7.04 -0.52
N TYR A 159 -6.97 7.85 -1.36
CA TYR A 159 -7.64 8.44 -2.54
C TYR A 159 -8.00 7.39 -3.60
N ARG A 160 -7.14 6.39 -3.84
CA ARG A 160 -7.42 5.29 -4.77
C ARG A 160 -8.55 4.41 -4.28
N LEU A 161 -8.55 4.08 -2.98
CA LEU A 161 -9.64 3.32 -2.37
C LEU A 161 -10.97 4.09 -2.43
N ALA A 162 -10.99 5.36 -2.06
CA ALA A 162 -12.17 6.20 -2.16
C ALA A 162 -12.71 6.27 -3.60
N TYR A 163 -11.83 6.37 -4.60
CA TYR A 163 -12.20 6.32 -6.01
C TYR A 163 -12.89 4.99 -6.37
N LEU A 164 -12.32 3.86 -5.96
CA LEU A 164 -12.90 2.54 -6.21
C LEU A 164 -14.28 2.40 -5.55
N LEU A 165 -14.41 2.77 -4.29
CA LEU A 165 -15.66 2.68 -3.56
C LEU A 165 -16.75 3.59 -4.17
N ASN A 166 -16.42 4.83 -4.50
CA ASN A 166 -17.35 5.75 -5.14
C ASN A 166 -17.81 5.26 -6.51
N ARG A 167 -16.94 4.59 -7.26
CA ARG A 167 -17.27 4.04 -8.57
C ARG A 167 -18.36 2.96 -8.50
N TYR A 168 -18.42 2.19 -7.39
CA TYR A 168 -19.38 1.09 -7.25
C TYR A 168 -20.63 1.47 -6.47
N PHE A 169 -20.53 2.37 -5.51
CA PHE A 169 -21.62 2.67 -4.56
C PHE A 169 -22.18 4.08 -4.66
N ASN A 170 -21.59 4.97 -5.44
CA ASN A 170 -22.11 6.32 -5.61
C ASN A 170 -23.06 6.39 -6.81
N HIS A 171 -24.23 5.80 -6.68
CA HIS A 171 -25.32 5.91 -7.66
C HIS A 171 -26.18 7.13 -7.31
N LYS A 172 -25.72 8.33 -7.76
CA LYS A 172 -26.59 9.51 -7.82
C LYS A 172 -26.65 10.02 -9.24
#